data_332faceb6e6e67cb3b71d429353d75ee
#
_entry.id   332faceb6e6e67cb3b71d429353d75ee
#
_cell.length_a   1.000
_cell.length_b   1.000
_cell.length_c   1.000
_cell.angle_alpha   90.00
_cell.angle_beta   90.00
_cell.angle_gamma   90.00
#
_symmetry.space_group_name_H-M   'P 1'
#
loop_
_entity.id
_entity.type
_entity.pdbx_description
1 polymer ?
#
loop_
_entity_poly.entity_id
_entity_poly.type
_entity_poly.pdbx_seq_one_letter_code
_entity_poly.pdbx_strand_id
1 'polypeptide(L)'
;MVESIETVIIGAGQAGLATSYALKQHGREHIILDKASAPGNSWRSERWDSFTFVSPNWTFLLPGGEYDGSDPDGFMTRDELVRRFERYAEKYHLPIAFNTQVISVQQVEGSGYLVKTLDKEYHTRNVVAATGWFQLGKKPSFADKIPSSILQFHTSKYRNPQSLPPGAVLVVGSGQSGAQIAEELYQSGRKVFLATGVAPHAPRRYRGKDIFRWLYDSGFIDQTFEQLSFQGREFVAPMISGKDGGHALNLHKFCREGAILLGHTLDVVDGKLVLAPDLKENLGKADMGQKNIVKNFDAYIQRAGLDAPLEDLPVWKDGYQAPEITSLDLQAEGINTVIWACGYTYDPSIFKFSFLDKNGIPDAPLGISSTYPGLFFAGIPFLPSLGSGFFLHVAKNTSLIVERVIGSGHLEH
;
A
#
# COMPACT_ATOMS: atom_id res chain seq x y z
N MET A 1 24.74 -22.78 13.19
CA MET A 1 25.72 -22.85 12.07
C MET A 1 25.54 -21.60 11.25
N VAL A 2 26.62 -20.98 10.80
CA VAL A 2 26.60 -19.83 9.89
C VAL A 2 26.68 -20.38 8.48
N GLU A 3 25.68 -20.09 7.65
CA GLU A 3 25.65 -20.44 6.23
C GLU A 3 26.19 -19.23 5.43
N SER A 4 27.06 -19.48 4.42
CA SER A 4 27.51 -18.42 3.53
C SER A 4 26.68 -18.47 2.24
N ILE A 5 26.15 -17.33 1.82
CA ILE A 5 25.32 -17.20 0.61
C ILE A 5 25.54 -15.82 -0.01
N GLU A 6 25.51 -15.72 -1.33
CA GLU A 6 25.82 -14.46 -2.01
C GLU A 6 24.79 -13.36 -1.69
N THR A 7 23.49 -13.68 -1.79
CA THR A 7 22.41 -12.70 -1.59
C THR A 7 21.29 -13.25 -0.73
N VAL A 8 20.91 -12.51 0.31
CA VAL A 8 19.73 -12.77 1.12
C VAL A 8 18.64 -11.77 0.75
N ILE A 9 17.46 -12.27 0.38
CA ILE A 9 16.26 -11.47 0.13
C ILE A 9 15.34 -11.63 1.35
N ILE A 10 14.85 -10.52 1.93
CA ILE A 10 13.98 -10.55 3.09
C ILE A 10 12.54 -10.23 2.64
N GLY A 11 11.69 -11.26 2.63
CA GLY A 11 10.27 -11.17 2.25
C GLY A 11 9.94 -11.80 0.90
N ALA A 12 8.93 -12.67 0.88
CA ALA A 12 8.40 -13.37 -0.30
C ALA A 12 7.12 -12.70 -0.84
N GLY A 13 7.08 -11.36 -0.85
CA GLY A 13 6.08 -10.55 -1.53
C GLY A 13 6.44 -10.33 -3.00
N GLN A 14 5.67 -9.47 -3.69
CA GLN A 14 5.86 -9.16 -5.12
C GLN A 14 7.30 -8.80 -5.47
N ALA A 15 7.95 -7.94 -4.69
CA ALA A 15 9.30 -7.47 -4.97
C ALA A 15 10.37 -8.55 -4.71
N GLY A 16 10.22 -9.31 -3.62
CA GLY A 16 11.16 -10.38 -3.30
C GLY A 16 11.10 -11.53 -4.31
N LEU A 17 9.90 -11.93 -4.72
CA LEU A 17 9.70 -12.95 -5.76
C LEU A 17 10.28 -12.51 -7.10
N ALA A 18 10.01 -11.26 -7.53
CA ALA A 18 10.54 -10.71 -8.77
C ALA A 18 12.08 -10.61 -8.74
N THR A 19 12.66 -10.18 -7.60
CA THR A 19 14.12 -10.12 -7.43
C THR A 19 14.74 -11.52 -7.49
N SER A 20 14.15 -12.50 -6.80
CA SER A 20 14.61 -13.89 -6.80
C SER A 20 14.56 -14.49 -8.22
N TYR A 21 13.46 -14.28 -8.94
CA TYR A 21 13.35 -14.69 -10.33
C TYR A 21 14.47 -14.11 -11.18
N ALA A 22 14.69 -12.80 -11.10
CA ALA A 22 15.72 -12.14 -11.89
C ALA A 22 17.15 -12.61 -11.54
N LEU A 23 17.47 -12.77 -10.25
CA LEU A 23 18.77 -13.35 -9.82
C LEU A 23 18.95 -14.77 -10.34
N LYS A 24 17.90 -15.60 -10.31
CA LYS A 24 17.91 -16.96 -10.84
C LYS A 24 18.17 -17.01 -12.34
N GLN A 25 17.56 -16.09 -13.13
CA GLN A 25 17.83 -15.99 -14.57
C GLN A 25 19.30 -15.69 -14.88
N HIS A 26 19.99 -15.01 -13.97
CA HIS A 26 21.42 -14.71 -14.08
C HIS A 26 22.33 -15.70 -13.36
N GLY A 27 21.79 -16.84 -12.89
CA GLY A 27 22.58 -17.87 -12.20
C GLY A 27 23.19 -17.42 -10.87
N ARG A 28 22.64 -16.36 -10.21
CA ARG A 28 23.18 -15.83 -8.97
C ARG A 28 22.63 -16.59 -7.77
N GLU A 29 23.52 -16.95 -6.85
CA GLU A 29 23.15 -17.66 -5.62
C GLU A 29 22.38 -16.74 -4.66
N HIS A 30 21.21 -17.18 -4.21
CA HIS A 30 20.41 -16.41 -3.29
C HIS A 30 19.40 -17.27 -2.52
N ILE A 31 18.85 -16.70 -1.47
CA ILE A 31 17.72 -17.26 -0.71
C ILE A 31 16.73 -16.17 -0.36
N ILE A 32 15.43 -16.48 -0.37
CA ILE A 32 14.39 -15.66 0.24
C ILE A 32 14.11 -16.17 1.64
N LEU A 33 14.14 -15.30 2.63
CA LEU A 33 13.70 -15.57 3.99
C LEU A 33 12.36 -14.90 4.24
N ASP A 34 11.32 -15.67 4.57
CA ASP A 34 10.00 -15.12 4.88
C ASP A 34 9.46 -15.70 6.20
N LYS A 35 8.94 -14.81 7.05
CA LYS A 35 8.33 -15.18 8.34
C LYS A 35 7.02 -15.96 8.20
N ALA A 36 6.34 -15.84 7.06
CA ALA A 36 5.10 -16.52 6.77
C ALA A 36 5.33 -17.94 6.22
N SER A 37 4.26 -18.74 6.21
CA SER A 37 4.28 -20.11 5.70
C SER A 37 4.09 -20.23 4.18
N ALA A 38 3.82 -19.10 3.49
CA ALA A 38 3.56 -19.06 2.06
C ALA A 38 3.82 -17.67 1.48
N PRO A 39 4.05 -17.52 0.17
CA PRO A 39 4.32 -16.22 -0.45
C PRO A 39 3.09 -15.31 -0.45
N GLY A 40 3.32 -14.01 -0.56
CA GLY A 40 2.26 -13.00 -0.67
C GLY A 40 1.46 -12.79 0.62
N ASN A 41 2.08 -12.98 1.79
CA ASN A 41 1.39 -12.97 3.08
C ASN A 41 0.60 -11.68 3.36
N SER A 42 1.09 -10.51 3.00
CA SER A 42 0.34 -9.25 3.20
C SER A 42 -0.99 -9.21 2.44
N TRP A 43 -1.07 -9.90 1.30
CA TRP A 43 -2.32 -10.05 0.56
C TRP A 43 -3.22 -11.09 1.21
N ARG A 44 -2.67 -12.19 1.71
CA ARG A 44 -3.40 -13.30 2.34
C ARG A 44 -3.99 -12.92 3.70
N SER A 45 -3.18 -12.36 4.58
CA SER A 45 -3.50 -12.21 6.01
C SER A 45 -3.81 -10.78 6.46
N GLU A 46 -3.52 -9.76 5.62
CA GLU A 46 -3.70 -8.35 5.99
C GLU A 46 -4.71 -7.63 5.11
N ARG A 47 -5.52 -8.38 4.37
CA ARG A 47 -6.65 -7.87 3.59
C ARG A 47 -7.93 -8.58 4.03
N TRP A 48 -9.07 -7.90 3.85
CA TRP A 48 -10.39 -8.41 4.19
C TRP A 48 -10.92 -9.38 3.12
N ASP A 49 -11.96 -10.10 3.46
CA ASP A 49 -12.41 -11.24 2.65
C ASP A 49 -12.93 -10.85 1.26
N SER A 50 -13.64 -9.72 1.18
CA SER A 50 -14.16 -9.18 -0.09
C SER A 50 -13.14 -8.32 -0.85
N PHE A 51 -11.88 -8.26 -0.40
CA PHE A 51 -10.88 -7.43 -1.06
C PHE A 51 -10.67 -7.84 -2.51
N THR A 52 -10.71 -6.85 -3.40
CA THR A 52 -10.32 -6.97 -4.80
C THR A 52 -9.09 -6.14 -5.07
N PHE A 53 -8.30 -6.57 -6.04
CA PHE A 53 -7.18 -5.79 -6.53
C PHE A 53 -7.69 -4.44 -7.05
N VAL A 54 -7.08 -3.34 -6.63
CA VAL A 54 -7.56 -1.99 -6.97
C VAL A 54 -7.17 -1.59 -8.38
N SER A 55 -6.00 -2.04 -8.83
CA SER A 55 -5.55 -1.82 -10.21
C SER A 55 -6.14 -2.88 -11.14
N PRO A 56 -6.42 -2.57 -12.43
CA PRO A 56 -6.85 -3.58 -13.39
C PRO A 56 -5.84 -4.72 -13.53
N ASN A 57 -6.32 -5.90 -13.90
CA ASN A 57 -5.51 -7.12 -13.98
C ASN A 57 -4.30 -7.00 -14.90
N TRP A 58 -4.39 -6.22 -16.00
CA TRP A 58 -3.27 -5.98 -16.91
C TRP A 58 -2.08 -5.29 -16.22
N THR A 59 -2.27 -4.68 -15.05
CA THR A 59 -1.19 -4.06 -14.28
C THR A 59 -0.35 -5.07 -13.50
N PHE A 60 -0.75 -6.33 -13.44
CA PHE A 60 -0.02 -7.38 -12.76
C PHE A 60 1.12 -7.87 -13.65
N LEU A 61 2.28 -7.23 -13.51
CA LEU A 61 3.48 -7.43 -14.34
C LEU A 61 4.64 -8.01 -13.52
N LEU A 62 4.42 -9.18 -12.88
CA LEU A 62 5.55 -9.95 -12.36
C LEU A 62 6.37 -10.51 -13.53
N PRO A 63 7.71 -10.32 -13.55
CA PRO A 63 8.54 -10.78 -14.67
C PRO A 63 8.39 -12.28 -14.95
N GLY A 64 7.89 -12.64 -16.13
CA GLY A 64 7.58 -14.03 -16.52
C GLY A 64 6.34 -14.63 -15.87
N GLY A 65 5.57 -13.83 -15.16
CA GLY A 65 4.33 -14.20 -14.51
C GLY A 65 3.25 -13.12 -14.63
N GLU A 66 3.27 -12.40 -15.75
CA GLU A 66 2.31 -11.37 -16.11
C GLU A 66 0.88 -11.95 -16.11
N TYR A 67 -0.12 -11.08 -16.05
CA TYR A 67 -1.51 -11.52 -16.11
C TYR A 67 -1.81 -12.20 -17.45
N ASP A 68 -2.26 -13.43 -17.38
CA ASP A 68 -2.56 -14.33 -18.51
C ASP A 68 -4.04 -14.74 -18.60
N GLY A 69 -4.90 -14.09 -17.81
CA GLY A 69 -6.34 -14.38 -17.81
C GLY A 69 -7.09 -13.67 -18.95
N SER A 70 -8.36 -14.05 -19.11
CA SER A 70 -9.24 -13.53 -20.18
C SER A 70 -9.85 -12.15 -19.90
N ASP A 71 -9.69 -11.61 -18.70
CA ASP A 71 -10.25 -10.32 -18.29
C ASP A 71 -9.17 -9.36 -17.83
N PRO A 72 -8.39 -8.76 -18.76
CA PRO A 72 -7.30 -7.84 -18.40
C PRO A 72 -7.78 -6.55 -17.74
N ASP A 73 -8.98 -6.08 -18.06
CA ASP A 73 -9.55 -4.85 -17.51
C ASP A 73 -10.40 -5.07 -16.23
N GLY A 74 -10.55 -6.31 -15.81
CA GLY A 74 -11.19 -6.70 -14.55
C GLY A 74 -10.27 -6.55 -13.34
N PHE A 75 -10.73 -7.05 -12.19
CA PHE A 75 -10.06 -6.88 -10.90
C PHE A 75 -10.01 -8.22 -10.15
N MET A 76 -8.82 -8.78 -10.00
CA MET A 76 -8.61 -10.04 -9.28
C MET A 76 -9.10 -9.93 -7.83
N THR A 77 -9.69 -11.01 -7.35
CA THR A 77 -9.95 -11.17 -5.92
C THR A 77 -8.62 -11.35 -5.15
N ARG A 78 -8.67 -11.10 -3.83
CA ARG A 78 -7.55 -11.39 -2.93
C ARG A 78 -7.01 -12.81 -3.14
N ASP A 79 -7.89 -13.78 -3.17
CA ASP A 79 -7.50 -15.20 -3.22
C ASP A 79 -6.92 -15.59 -4.59
N GLU A 80 -7.38 -14.96 -5.67
CA GLU A 80 -6.76 -15.15 -6.99
C GLU A 80 -5.36 -14.57 -7.04
N LEU A 81 -5.16 -13.37 -6.50
CA LEU A 81 -3.85 -12.74 -6.41
C LEU A 81 -2.87 -13.60 -5.60
N VAL A 82 -3.31 -14.15 -4.47
CA VAL A 82 -2.51 -15.05 -3.63
C VAL A 82 -2.12 -16.32 -4.40
N ARG A 83 -3.08 -16.97 -5.08
CA ARG A 83 -2.78 -18.14 -5.93
C ARG A 83 -1.78 -17.84 -7.03
N ARG A 84 -1.75 -16.62 -7.58
CA ARG A 84 -0.74 -16.22 -8.58
C ARG A 84 0.66 -16.17 -7.98
N PHE A 85 0.82 -15.69 -6.76
CA PHE A 85 2.12 -15.73 -6.07
C PHE A 85 2.59 -17.15 -5.79
N GLU A 86 1.69 -18.03 -5.33
CA GLU A 86 2.01 -19.43 -5.07
C GLU A 86 2.48 -20.13 -6.35
N ARG A 87 1.69 -20.03 -7.42
CA ARG A 87 2.04 -20.61 -8.74
C ARG A 87 3.33 -20.05 -9.30
N TYR A 88 3.61 -18.75 -9.09
CA TYR A 88 4.84 -18.12 -9.54
C TYR A 88 6.06 -18.68 -8.82
N ALA A 89 6.01 -18.78 -7.50
CA ALA A 89 7.10 -19.33 -6.70
C ALA A 89 7.38 -20.80 -7.05
N GLU A 90 6.33 -21.60 -7.26
CA GLU A 90 6.42 -23.00 -7.66
C GLU A 90 6.96 -23.17 -9.08
N LYS A 91 6.37 -22.47 -10.06
CA LYS A 91 6.76 -22.51 -11.47
C LYS A 91 8.25 -22.29 -11.69
N TYR A 92 8.80 -21.33 -10.94
CA TYR A 92 10.21 -20.96 -11.07
C TYR A 92 11.11 -21.61 -10.02
N HIS A 93 10.58 -22.50 -9.17
CA HIS A 93 11.35 -23.16 -8.11
C HIS A 93 12.23 -22.17 -7.35
N LEU A 94 11.61 -21.08 -6.85
CA LEU A 94 12.34 -20.02 -6.16
C LEU A 94 12.84 -20.55 -4.80
N PRO A 95 14.09 -20.24 -4.39
CA PRO A 95 14.68 -20.73 -3.15
C PRO A 95 14.13 -19.95 -1.95
N ILE A 96 12.99 -20.37 -1.40
CA ILE A 96 12.29 -19.70 -0.30
C ILE A 96 12.35 -20.55 0.97
N ALA A 97 12.89 -19.98 2.04
CA ALA A 97 12.78 -20.51 3.40
C ALA A 97 11.59 -19.84 4.08
N PHE A 98 10.46 -20.54 4.11
CA PHE A 98 9.27 -20.10 4.84
C PHE A 98 9.41 -20.33 6.34
N ASN A 99 8.53 -19.70 7.16
CA ASN A 99 8.56 -19.72 8.61
C ASN A 99 9.92 -19.29 9.19
N THR A 100 10.64 -18.45 8.44
CA THR A 100 12.02 -18.04 8.76
C THR A 100 12.04 -16.52 8.97
N GLN A 101 11.82 -16.10 10.21
CA GLN A 101 11.80 -14.69 10.57
C GLN A 101 13.21 -14.16 10.73
N VAL A 102 13.57 -13.15 9.94
CA VAL A 102 14.78 -12.35 10.16
C VAL A 102 14.56 -11.46 11.37
N ILE A 103 15.47 -11.54 12.34
CA ILE A 103 15.44 -10.75 13.58
C ILE A 103 16.54 -9.70 13.66
N SER A 104 17.60 -9.86 12.85
CA SER A 104 18.73 -8.92 12.83
C SER A 104 19.45 -8.94 11.49
N VAL A 105 19.79 -7.75 11.00
CA VAL A 105 20.73 -7.51 9.91
C VAL A 105 21.81 -6.61 10.47
N GLN A 106 23.06 -7.08 10.46
CA GLN A 106 24.23 -6.36 10.96
C GLN A 106 25.27 -6.25 9.83
N GLN A 107 25.89 -5.09 9.72
CA GLN A 107 27.05 -4.95 8.83
C GLN A 107 28.26 -5.62 9.48
N VAL A 108 29.02 -6.37 8.71
CA VAL A 108 30.30 -6.97 9.12
C VAL A 108 31.41 -6.22 8.41
N GLU A 109 32.34 -5.67 9.18
CA GLU A 109 33.43 -4.87 8.65
C GLU A 109 34.23 -5.64 7.58
N GLY A 110 34.36 -5.05 6.40
CA GLY A 110 35.10 -5.61 5.26
C GLY A 110 34.44 -6.79 4.54
N SER A 111 33.25 -7.30 4.96
CA SER A 111 32.74 -8.56 4.42
C SER A 111 31.22 -8.69 4.21
N GLY A 112 30.47 -7.58 4.15
CA GLY A 112 29.02 -7.63 3.86
C GLY A 112 28.15 -7.63 5.11
N TYR A 113 27.25 -8.60 5.23
CA TYR A 113 26.21 -8.61 6.29
C TYR A 113 26.11 -9.96 6.99
N LEU A 114 25.75 -9.90 8.27
CA LEU A 114 25.29 -11.04 9.04
C LEU A 114 23.78 -10.91 9.24
N VAL A 115 23.02 -11.81 8.62
CA VAL A 115 21.57 -11.90 8.75
C VAL A 115 21.22 -13.02 9.70
N LYS A 116 20.52 -12.68 10.80
CA LYS A 116 20.13 -13.67 11.83
C LYS A 116 18.63 -13.93 11.79
N THR A 117 18.29 -15.19 11.90
CA THR A 117 16.94 -15.69 12.17
C THR A 117 16.87 -16.25 13.59
N LEU A 118 15.75 -16.85 13.99
CA LEU A 118 15.66 -17.51 15.30
C LEU A 118 16.60 -18.72 15.39
N ASP A 119 16.81 -19.44 14.27
CA ASP A 119 17.48 -20.74 14.27
C ASP A 119 18.81 -20.74 13.52
N LYS A 120 19.05 -19.76 12.65
CA LYS A 120 20.19 -19.73 11.73
C LYS A 120 20.81 -18.35 11.60
N GLU A 121 22.04 -18.33 11.13
CA GLU A 121 22.77 -17.13 10.73
C GLU A 121 23.28 -17.29 9.31
N TYR A 122 23.16 -16.23 8.52
CA TYR A 122 23.64 -16.16 7.14
C TYR A 122 24.69 -15.07 7.01
N HIS A 123 25.87 -15.43 6.51
CA HIS A 123 26.87 -14.47 6.08
C HIS A 123 26.66 -14.20 4.60
N THR A 124 26.45 -12.94 4.22
CA THR A 124 26.05 -12.59 2.85
C THR A 124 26.71 -11.29 2.40
N ARG A 125 27.04 -11.23 1.10
CA ARG A 125 27.53 -9.99 0.47
C ARG A 125 26.40 -8.98 0.28
N ASN A 126 25.20 -9.46 -0.09
CA ASN A 126 24.09 -8.62 -0.46
C ASN A 126 22.83 -8.92 0.38
N VAL A 127 22.16 -7.87 0.80
CA VAL A 127 20.84 -7.94 1.43
C VAL A 127 19.84 -7.15 0.62
N VAL A 128 18.77 -7.79 0.18
CA VAL A 128 17.63 -7.12 -0.47
C VAL A 128 16.47 -7.08 0.50
N ALA A 129 16.18 -5.91 1.04
CA ALA A 129 15.03 -5.65 1.89
C ALA A 129 13.77 -5.54 1.01
N ALA A 130 13.05 -6.64 0.84
CA ALA A 130 11.76 -6.73 0.14
C ALA A 130 10.59 -6.86 1.12
N THR A 131 10.72 -6.24 2.29
CA THR A 131 9.80 -6.33 3.43
C THR A 131 8.48 -5.56 3.22
N GLY A 132 8.38 -4.79 2.12
CA GLY A 132 7.24 -3.97 1.79
C GLY A 132 7.20 -2.66 2.59
N TRP A 133 6.26 -1.78 2.23
CA TRP A 133 6.07 -0.49 2.90
C TRP A 133 5.04 -0.54 4.03
N PHE A 134 4.03 -1.40 3.91
CA PHE A 134 2.88 -1.48 4.82
C PHE A 134 3.18 -2.41 6.01
N GLN A 135 4.08 -2.03 6.91
CA GLN A 135 4.59 -2.91 7.96
C GLN A 135 3.89 -2.68 9.30
N LEU A 136 3.98 -1.47 9.84
CA LEU A 136 3.37 -1.13 11.13
C LEU A 136 2.17 -0.22 10.92
N GLY A 137 0.99 -0.67 11.30
CA GLY A 137 -0.24 0.12 11.25
C GLY A 137 -0.18 1.31 12.22
N LYS A 138 -0.44 2.51 11.72
CA LYS A 138 -0.47 3.72 12.54
C LYS A 138 -1.79 3.82 13.31
N LYS A 139 -1.70 4.27 14.55
CA LYS A 139 -2.82 4.74 15.36
C LYS A 139 -2.45 6.08 16.00
N PRO A 140 -3.42 6.99 16.22
CA PRO A 140 -3.13 8.25 16.91
C PRO A 140 -2.77 7.98 18.38
N SER A 141 -2.02 8.92 18.99
CA SER A 141 -1.55 8.80 20.38
C SER A 141 -2.69 8.72 21.41
N PHE A 142 -3.86 9.27 21.09
CA PHE A 142 -5.02 9.21 21.95
C PHE A 142 -5.79 7.88 21.87
N ALA A 143 -5.42 6.94 21.01
CA ALA A 143 -6.14 5.68 20.85
C ALA A 143 -6.28 4.90 22.17
N ASP A 144 -5.31 5.00 23.06
CA ASP A 144 -5.32 4.32 24.34
C ASP A 144 -6.28 4.98 25.37
N LYS A 145 -6.86 6.18 25.05
CA LYS A 145 -7.92 6.83 25.84
C LYS A 145 -9.33 6.34 25.50
N ILE A 146 -9.50 5.60 24.40
CA ILE A 146 -10.78 4.98 24.05
C ILE A 146 -11.11 3.90 25.09
N PRO A 147 -12.36 3.83 25.59
CA PRO A 147 -12.76 2.82 26.56
C PRO A 147 -12.42 1.40 26.12
N SER A 148 -11.88 0.59 27.03
CA SER A 148 -11.46 -0.80 26.76
C SER A 148 -12.61 -1.74 26.36
N SER A 149 -13.86 -1.33 26.60
CA SER A 149 -15.05 -2.04 26.12
C SER A 149 -15.28 -1.93 24.62
N ILE A 150 -14.62 -0.97 23.94
CA ILE A 150 -14.70 -0.76 22.49
C ILE A 150 -13.55 -1.51 21.83
N LEU A 151 -13.88 -2.41 20.92
CA LEU A 151 -12.89 -3.16 20.11
C LEU A 151 -12.11 -2.20 19.22
N GLN A 152 -10.78 -2.26 19.26
CA GLN A 152 -9.92 -1.41 18.43
C GLN A 152 -8.91 -2.24 17.66
N PHE A 153 -8.75 -1.97 16.39
CA PHE A 153 -7.67 -2.56 15.57
C PHE A 153 -7.37 -1.74 14.32
N HIS A 154 -6.22 -2.00 13.73
CA HIS A 154 -5.85 -1.41 12.44
C HIS A 154 -6.49 -2.18 11.27
N THR A 155 -6.71 -1.50 10.12
CA THR A 155 -7.35 -2.07 8.91
C THR A 155 -6.76 -3.43 8.48
N SER A 156 -5.49 -3.70 8.74
CA SER A 156 -4.83 -4.99 8.45
C SER A 156 -5.46 -6.19 9.18
N LYS A 157 -6.20 -5.95 10.26
CA LYS A 157 -6.89 -6.97 11.04
C LYS A 157 -8.39 -7.09 10.71
N TYR A 158 -8.94 -6.18 9.92
CA TYR A 158 -10.31 -6.28 9.46
C TYR A 158 -10.49 -7.48 8.51
N ARG A 159 -11.62 -8.18 8.64
CA ARG A 159 -11.94 -9.34 7.78
C ARG A 159 -13.24 -9.14 7.03
N ASN A 160 -14.33 -8.93 7.74
CA ASN A 160 -15.67 -8.74 7.17
C ASN A 160 -16.60 -8.12 8.22
N PRO A 161 -17.78 -7.59 7.83
CA PRO A 161 -18.74 -6.98 8.79
C PRO A 161 -19.26 -7.95 9.85
N GLN A 162 -19.34 -9.27 9.54
CA GLN A 162 -19.87 -10.31 10.42
C GLN A 162 -18.89 -10.65 11.54
N SER A 163 -17.59 -10.43 11.35
CA SER A 163 -16.56 -10.66 12.38
C SER A 163 -16.56 -9.59 13.50
N LEU A 164 -17.30 -8.50 13.32
CA LEU A 164 -17.36 -7.40 14.28
C LEU A 164 -18.49 -7.59 15.31
N PRO A 165 -18.31 -7.15 16.56
CA PRO A 165 -19.39 -7.15 17.54
C PRO A 165 -20.56 -6.30 17.04
N PRO A 166 -21.80 -6.57 17.49
CA PRO A 166 -22.96 -5.74 17.18
C PRO A 166 -22.73 -4.28 17.58
N GLY A 167 -23.33 -3.32 16.84
CA GLY A 167 -23.24 -1.90 17.12
C GLY A 167 -22.67 -1.09 15.96
N ALA A 168 -22.49 0.20 16.20
CA ALA A 168 -21.91 1.12 15.25
C ALA A 168 -20.38 0.94 15.14
N VAL A 169 -19.84 1.33 14.00
CA VAL A 169 -18.42 1.26 13.71
C VAL A 169 -17.89 2.66 13.39
N LEU A 170 -16.81 3.06 14.05
CA LEU A 170 -16.03 4.24 13.70
C LEU A 170 -14.83 3.81 12.85
N VAL A 171 -14.74 4.32 11.63
CA VAL A 171 -13.55 4.18 10.78
C VAL A 171 -12.79 5.51 10.81
N VAL A 172 -11.54 5.48 11.23
CA VAL A 172 -10.70 6.68 11.35
C VAL A 172 -9.73 6.75 10.18
N GLY A 173 -10.00 7.68 9.27
CA GLY A 173 -9.25 7.89 8.03
C GLY A 173 -10.02 7.43 6.80
N SER A 174 -10.19 8.32 5.83
CA SER A 174 -10.90 8.09 4.56
C SER A 174 -9.97 7.85 3.39
N GLY A 175 -8.74 7.37 3.63
CA GLY A 175 -7.87 6.88 2.57
C GLY A 175 -8.40 5.60 1.93
N GLN A 176 -7.61 5.01 1.00
CA GLN A 176 -8.01 3.85 0.19
C GLN A 176 -8.67 2.72 1.00
N SER A 177 -8.01 2.24 2.08
CA SER A 177 -8.57 1.15 2.90
C SER A 177 -9.77 1.60 3.73
N GLY A 178 -9.70 2.80 4.32
CA GLY A 178 -10.79 3.30 5.16
C GLY A 178 -12.09 3.51 4.38
N ALA A 179 -12.00 4.08 3.17
CA ALA A 179 -13.15 4.27 2.31
C ALA A 179 -13.77 2.94 1.85
N GLN A 180 -12.96 1.97 1.43
CA GLN A 180 -13.46 0.64 1.02
C GLN A 180 -14.11 -0.12 2.17
N ILE A 181 -13.52 -0.09 3.37
CA ILE A 181 -14.08 -0.75 4.56
C ILE A 181 -15.36 -0.04 5.01
N ALA A 182 -15.39 1.30 5.00
CA ALA A 182 -16.60 2.05 5.34
C ALA A 182 -17.74 1.72 4.37
N GLU A 183 -17.45 1.62 3.06
CA GLU A 183 -18.42 1.20 2.05
C GLU A 183 -18.99 -0.19 2.34
N GLU A 184 -18.15 -1.18 2.57
CA GLU A 184 -18.58 -2.53 2.89
C GLU A 184 -19.45 -2.58 4.16
N LEU A 185 -19.08 -1.81 5.18
CA LEU A 185 -19.81 -1.77 6.45
C LEU A 185 -21.21 -1.15 6.30
N TYR A 186 -21.35 0.01 5.68
CA TYR A 186 -22.68 0.60 5.54
C TYR A 186 -23.56 -0.20 4.55
N GLN A 187 -22.99 -0.78 3.50
CA GLN A 187 -23.71 -1.68 2.59
C GLN A 187 -24.19 -2.95 3.31
N SER A 188 -23.51 -3.39 4.36
CA SER A 188 -23.95 -4.50 5.21
C SER A 188 -25.04 -4.14 6.22
N GLY A 189 -25.51 -2.87 6.24
CA GLY A 189 -26.51 -2.35 7.17
C GLY A 189 -25.93 -1.88 8.51
N ARG A 190 -24.62 -1.76 8.67
CA ARG A 190 -24.00 -1.20 9.88
C ARG A 190 -24.13 0.32 9.90
N LYS A 191 -24.38 0.89 11.08
CA LYS A 191 -24.20 2.33 11.31
C LYS A 191 -22.72 2.65 11.30
N VAL A 192 -22.27 3.50 10.37
CA VAL A 192 -20.86 3.82 10.17
C VAL A 192 -20.60 5.29 10.38
N PHE A 193 -19.60 5.58 11.20
CA PHE A 193 -18.99 6.90 11.32
C PHE A 193 -17.65 6.86 10.59
N LEU A 194 -17.40 7.81 9.69
CA LEU A 194 -16.15 7.88 8.92
C LEU A 194 -15.48 9.23 9.18
N ALA A 195 -14.36 9.20 9.92
CA ALA A 195 -13.54 10.40 10.09
C ALA A 195 -12.73 10.63 8.81
N THR A 196 -12.93 11.80 8.21
CA THR A 196 -12.36 12.13 6.90
C THR A 196 -10.95 12.72 7.00
N GLY A 197 -10.20 12.57 5.92
CA GLY A 197 -8.87 13.13 5.73
C GLY A 197 -8.75 13.79 4.35
N VAL A 198 -7.53 13.88 3.86
CA VAL A 198 -7.18 14.64 2.64
C VAL A 198 -7.16 13.78 1.35
N ALA A 199 -7.65 12.54 1.41
CA ALA A 199 -7.63 11.64 0.25
C ALA A 199 -8.49 12.21 -0.91
N PRO A 200 -7.96 12.30 -2.14
CA PRO A 200 -8.70 12.86 -3.26
C PRO A 200 -9.79 11.90 -3.75
N HIS A 201 -10.92 12.45 -4.16
CA HIS A 201 -11.84 11.74 -5.04
C HIS A 201 -11.19 11.53 -6.41
N ALA A 202 -11.58 10.49 -7.12
CA ALA A 202 -11.21 10.26 -8.51
C ALA A 202 -12.28 9.47 -9.25
N PRO A 203 -12.47 9.69 -10.55
CA PRO A 203 -13.29 8.80 -11.36
C PRO A 203 -12.57 7.45 -11.48
N ARG A 204 -13.31 6.35 -11.44
CA ARG A 204 -12.73 5.04 -11.77
C ARG A 204 -12.39 4.95 -13.25
N ARG A 205 -13.30 5.43 -14.08
CA ARG A 205 -13.12 5.56 -15.52
C ARG A 205 -13.36 7.01 -15.93
N TYR A 206 -12.63 7.44 -16.93
CA TYR A 206 -12.77 8.77 -17.52
C TYR A 206 -12.47 8.71 -19.00
N ARG A 207 -13.34 9.30 -19.81
CA ARG A 207 -13.20 9.40 -21.27
C ARG A 207 -12.86 8.03 -21.91
N GLY A 208 -13.62 7.01 -21.52
CA GLY A 208 -13.55 5.65 -22.06
C GLY A 208 -12.44 4.75 -21.53
N LYS A 209 -11.54 5.23 -20.66
CA LYS A 209 -10.45 4.42 -20.08
C LYS A 209 -10.49 4.40 -18.57
N ASP A 210 -9.93 3.32 -17.99
CA ASP A 210 -9.64 3.25 -16.57
C ASP A 210 -8.57 4.27 -16.15
N ILE A 211 -8.67 4.80 -14.92
CA ILE A 211 -7.71 5.77 -14.38
C ILE A 211 -6.26 5.28 -14.46
N PHE A 212 -6.03 3.97 -14.22
CA PHE A 212 -4.67 3.40 -14.31
C PHE A 212 -4.11 3.44 -15.72
N ARG A 213 -4.97 3.34 -16.77
CA ARG A 213 -4.51 3.49 -18.14
C ARG A 213 -4.03 4.92 -18.42
N TRP A 214 -4.76 5.93 -17.94
CA TRP A 214 -4.35 7.33 -18.06
C TRP A 214 -3.07 7.62 -17.27
N LEU A 215 -2.95 7.09 -16.04
CA LEU A 215 -1.75 7.26 -15.21
C LEU A 215 -0.52 6.61 -15.86
N TYR A 216 -0.69 5.47 -16.50
CA TYR A 216 0.38 4.76 -17.21
C TYR A 216 0.73 5.45 -18.53
N ASP A 217 -0.25 5.67 -19.41
CA ASP A 217 -0.04 6.26 -20.74
C ASP A 217 0.58 7.68 -20.64
N SER A 218 0.22 8.45 -19.61
CA SER A 218 0.76 9.80 -19.38
C SER A 218 2.18 9.83 -18.79
N GLY A 219 2.71 8.70 -18.34
CA GLY A 219 3.98 8.62 -17.61
C GLY A 219 3.91 9.19 -16.19
N PHE A 220 2.72 9.45 -15.65
CA PHE A 220 2.58 10.02 -14.31
C PHE A 220 3.19 9.12 -13.23
N ILE A 221 3.00 7.81 -13.35
CA ILE A 221 3.54 6.82 -12.41
C ILE A 221 5.06 6.64 -12.50
N ASP A 222 5.70 7.11 -13.60
CA ASP A 222 7.15 7.09 -13.77
C ASP A 222 7.85 8.28 -13.10
N GLN A 223 7.09 9.28 -12.67
CA GLN A 223 7.65 10.48 -12.06
C GLN A 223 8.39 10.15 -10.75
N THR A 224 9.57 10.75 -10.61
CA THR A 224 10.34 10.71 -9.35
C THR A 224 9.70 11.64 -8.32
N PHE A 225 10.13 11.49 -7.07
CA PHE A 225 9.64 12.36 -5.99
C PHE A 225 9.93 13.84 -6.25
N GLU A 226 11.09 14.15 -6.83
CA GLU A 226 11.51 15.52 -7.16
C GLU A 226 10.68 16.15 -8.28
N GLN A 227 10.17 15.33 -9.21
CA GLN A 227 9.31 15.76 -10.32
C GLN A 227 7.86 16.00 -9.88
N LEU A 228 7.44 15.34 -8.81
CA LEU A 228 6.12 15.54 -8.24
C LEU A 228 6.14 16.84 -7.42
N SER A 229 5.32 17.81 -7.80
CA SER A 229 5.19 19.11 -7.13
C SER A 229 4.53 19.05 -5.74
N PHE A 230 4.59 17.90 -5.07
CA PHE A 230 4.07 17.74 -3.72
C PHE A 230 5.05 18.34 -2.72
N GLN A 231 4.60 19.38 -2.02
CA GLN A 231 5.29 19.86 -0.83
C GLN A 231 5.07 18.84 0.29
N GLY A 232 6.07 17.97 0.48
CA GLY A 232 6.00 16.90 1.47
C GLY A 232 5.60 15.55 0.87
N ARG A 233 5.99 14.46 1.55
CA ARG A 233 5.83 13.08 1.10
C ARG A 233 4.43 12.49 1.35
N GLU A 234 3.41 13.32 1.34
CA GLU A 234 2.03 12.91 1.53
C GLU A 234 1.32 12.64 0.20
N PHE A 235 1.87 11.69 -0.57
CA PHE A 235 1.05 11.13 -1.63
C PHE A 235 -0.03 10.25 -1.01
N VAL A 236 -1.26 10.72 -1.10
CA VAL A 236 -2.44 9.93 -0.75
C VAL A 236 -3.08 9.46 -2.04
N ALA A 237 -3.15 8.14 -2.20
CA ALA A 237 -3.79 7.55 -3.37
C ALA A 237 -5.28 7.95 -3.45
N PRO A 238 -5.81 8.19 -4.66
CA PRO A 238 -7.22 8.51 -4.84
C PRO A 238 -8.12 7.36 -4.37
N MET A 239 -9.32 7.71 -3.89
CA MET A 239 -10.30 6.76 -3.38
C MET A 239 -11.03 6.06 -4.54
N ILE A 240 -10.66 4.83 -4.80
CA ILE A 240 -11.27 3.97 -5.83
C ILE A 240 -11.34 2.51 -5.34
N SER A 241 -12.21 1.71 -5.95
CA SER A 241 -12.37 0.29 -5.64
C SER A 241 -12.27 -0.56 -6.90
N GLY A 242 -11.78 -1.80 -6.76
CA GLY A 242 -11.88 -2.84 -7.79
C GLY A 242 -13.13 -3.71 -7.62
N LYS A 243 -13.85 -3.56 -6.50
CA LYS A 243 -15.07 -4.34 -6.22
C LYS A 243 -16.14 -4.05 -7.28
N ASP A 244 -16.98 -5.07 -7.58
CA ASP A 244 -18.12 -4.97 -8.49
C ASP A 244 -17.77 -4.38 -9.88
N GLY A 245 -16.64 -4.81 -10.45
CA GLY A 245 -16.15 -4.34 -11.73
C GLY A 245 -15.45 -2.97 -11.69
N GLY A 246 -15.18 -2.46 -10.51
CA GLY A 246 -14.44 -1.23 -10.26
C GLY A 246 -15.29 0.04 -10.30
N HIS A 247 -15.25 0.82 -9.22
CA HIS A 247 -15.97 2.09 -9.08
C HIS A 247 -15.19 3.13 -8.28
N ALA A 248 -15.62 4.38 -8.41
CA ALA A 248 -15.13 5.50 -7.62
C ALA A 248 -15.73 5.46 -6.22
N LEU A 249 -14.92 5.72 -5.21
CA LEU A 249 -15.39 5.96 -3.84
C LEU A 249 -15.51 7.46 -3.61
N ASN A 250 -16.71 7.93 -3.27
CA ASN A 250 -16.99 9.35 -3.14
C ASN A 250 -17.69 9.63 -1.81
N LEU A 251 -17.10 10.50 -0.98
CA LEU A 251 -17.58 10.80 0.36
C LEU A 251 -18.99 11.42 0.35
N HIS A 252 -19.34 12.21 -0.68
CA HIS A 252 -20.70 12.73 -0.80
C HIS A 252 -21.73 11.62 -1.03
N LYS A 253 -21.36 10.63 -1.89
CA LYS A 253 -22.19 9.44 -2.11
C LYS A 253 -22.32 8.64 -0.81
N PHE A 254 -21.25 8.46 -0.04
CA PHE A 254 -21.29 7.78 1.26
C PHE A 254 -22.26 8.45 2.23
N CYS A 255 -22.23 9.79 2.30
CA CYS A 255 -23.19 10.56 3.08
C CYS A 255 -24.63 10.30 2.64
N ARG A 256 -24.92 10.32 1.35
CA ARG A 256 -26.23 10.01 0.77
C ARG A 256 -26.72 8.60 1.11
N GLU A 257 -25.80 7.64 1.17
CA GLU A 257 -26.08 6.23 1.43
C GLU A 257 -26.09 5.89 2.93
N GLY A 258 -25.96 6.90 3.79
CA GLY A 258 -26.18 6.78 5.25
C GLY A 258 -24.92 6.68 6.11
N ALA A 259 -23.72 6.79 5.54
CA ALA A 259 -22.51 6.95 6.34
C ALA A 259 -22.47 8.35 6.98
N ILE A 260 -22.13 8.42 8.27
CA ILE A 260 -21.99 9.68 9.01
C ILE A 260 -20.54 10.16 8.86
N LEU A 261 -20.35 11.27 8.12
CA LEU A 261 -19.05 11.84 7.91
C LEU A 261 -18.65 12.76 9.07
N LEU A 262 -17.39 12.67 9.45
CA LEU A 262 -16.78 13.44 10.54
C LEU A 262 -15.55 14.19 10.03
N GLY A 263 -15.18 15.27 10.69
CA GLY A 263 -13.86 15.90 10.52
C GLY A 263 -12.73 15.04 11.08
N HIS A 264 -11.50 15.58 11.11
CA HIS A 264 -10.35 14.92 11.72
C HIS A 264 -10.57 14.61 13.21
N THR A 265 -10.10 13.45 13.63
CA THR A 265 -10.06 13.08 15.06
C THR A 265 -8.87 13.76 15.74
N LEU A 266 -9.13 14.43 16.87
CA LEU A 266 -8.12 15.20 17.60
C LEU A 266 -7.69 14.51 18.91
N ASP A 267 -8.67 14.08 19.71
CA ASP A 267 -8.44 13.48 21.02
C ASP A 267 -9.68 12.69 21.50
N VAL A 268 -9.55 12.03 22.64
CA VAL A 268 -10.68 11.48 23.41
C VAL A 268 -10.65 12.06 24.82
N VAL A 269 -11.75 12.69 25.23
CA VAL A 269 -11.91 13.32 26.55
C VAL A 269 -13.23 12.83 27.15
N ASP A 270 -13.18 12.27 28.35
CA ASP A 270 -14.35 11.77 29.08
C ASP A 270 -15.24 10.84 28.24
N GLY A 271 -14.63 9.93 27.49
CA GLY A 271 -15.34 8.97 26.63
C GLY A 271 -15.91 9.55 25.34
N LYS A 272 -15.68 10.84 25.07
CA LYS A 272 -16.11 11.52 23.84
C LYS A 272 -14.95 11.75 22.91
N LEU A 273 -15.14 11.41 21.64
CA LEU A 273 -14.20 11.72 20.57
C LEU A 273 -14.29 13.22 20.25
N VAL A 274 -13.18 13.91 20.32
CA VAL A 274 -13.04 15.32 19.95
C VAL A 274 -12.65 15.39 18.47
N LEU A 275 -13.35 16.20 17.70
CA LEU A 275 -13.23 16.31 16.26
C LEU A 275 -12.93 17.75 15.84
N ALA A 276 -12.12 17.90 14.79
CA ALA A 276 -11.91 19.19 14.15
C ALA A 276 -13.17 19.62 13.36
N PRO A 277 -13.50 20.91 13.29
CA PRO A 277 -14.58 21.44 12.48
C PRO A 277 -14.14 21.62 11.01
N ASP A 278 -13.58 20.58 10.40
CA ASP A 278 -12.92 20.62 9.10
C ASP A 278 -13.52 19.68 8.04
N LEU A 279 -14.68 19.07 8.32
CA LEU A 279 -15.35 18.16 7.40
C LEU A 279 -15.53 18.78 6.01
N LYS A 280 -16.06 20.00 5.94
CA LYS A 280 -16.33 20.68 4.65
C LYS A 280 -15.04 21.01 3.91
N GLU A 281 -13.99 21.34 4.65
CA GLU A 281 -12.66 21.59 4.07
C GLU A 281 -12.08 20.30 3.48
N ASN A 282 -12.18 19.18 4.20
CA ASN A 282 -11.70 17.87 3.73
C ASN A 282 -12.45 17.42 2.46
N LEU A 283 -13.76 17.60 2.42
CA LEU A 283 -14.57 17.35 1.21
C LEU A 283 -14.13 18.23 0.05
N GLY A 284 -13.90 19.52 0.30
CA GLY A 284 -13.39 20.46 -0.72
C GLY A 284 -12.03 20.06 -1.27
N LYS A 285 -11.12 19.58 -0.42
CA LYS A 285 -9.82 19.05 -0.84
C LYS A 285 -9.97 17.78 -1.69
N ALA A 286 -10.88 16.89 -1.30
CA ALA A 286 -11.16 15.67 -2.08
C ALA A 286 -11.72 15.98 -3.47
N ASP A 287 -12.66 16.91 -3.57
CA ASP A 287 -13.24 17.37 -4.84
C ASP A 287 -12.20 18.09 -5.72
N MET A 288 -11.37 18.93 -5.11
CA MET A 288 -10.28 19.61 -5.83
C MET A 288 -9.27 18.60 -6.37
N GLY A 289 -8.98 17.55 -5.60
CA GLY A 289 -8.13 16.44 -6.03
C GLY A 289 -8.68 15.78 -7.31
N GLN A 290 -9.97 15.48 -7.36
CA GLN A 290 -10.60 14.94 -8.58
C GLN A 290 -10.46 15.91 -9.76
N LYS A 291 -10.75 17.19 -9.56
CA LYS A 291 -10.62 18.20 -10.63
C LYS A 291 -9.18 18.26 -11.18
N ASN A 292 -8.19 18.20 -10.30
CA ASN A 292 -6.78 18.22 -10.71
C ASN A 292 -6.40 16.97 -11.50
N ILE A 293 -6.85 15.79 -11.08
CA ILE A 293 -6.63 14.52 -11.78
C ILE A 293 -7.22 14.60 -13.19
N VAL A 294 -8.48 15.00 -13.32
CA VAL A 294 -9.17 15.14 -14.60
C VAL A 294 -8.47 16.15 -15.51
N LYS A 295 -8.12 17.33 -14.98
CA LYS A 295 -7.36 18.35 -15.71
C LYS A 295 -6.04 17.83 -16.27
N ASN A 296 -5.31 17.01 -15.49
CA ASN A 296 -4.06 16.42 -15.94
C ASN A 296 -4.28 15.42 -17.07
N PHE A 297 -5.35 14.61 -17.01
CA PHE A 297 -5.71 13.70 -18.10
C PHE A 297 -6.12 14.46 -19.36
N ASP A 298 -6.94 15.49 -19.26
CA ASP A 298 -7.33 16.32 -20.40
C ASP A 298 -6.13 16.99 -21.06
N ALA A 299 -5.22 17.53 -20.27
CA ALA A 299 -3.98 18.12 -20.76
C ALA A 299 -3.10 17.09 -21.49
N TYR A 300 -3.06 15.84 -20.99
CA TYR A 300 -2.33 14.75 -21.66
C TYR A 300 -3.02 14.37 -22.98
N ILE A 301 -4.34 14.15 -22.97
CA ILE A 301 -5.13 13.80 -24.15
C ILE A 301 -4.93 14.84 -25.26
N GLN A 302 -5.02 16.13 -24.92
CA GLN A 302 -4.82 17.23 -25.85
C GLN A 302 -3.39 17.24 -26.40
N ARG A 303 -2.38 17.15 -25.54
CA ARG A 303 -0.96 17.17 -25.95
C ARG A 303 -0.58 16.00 -26.83
N ALA A 304 -1.14 14.82 -26.54
CA ALA A 304 -0.88 13.59 -27.29
C ALA A 304 -1.76 13.45 -28.56
N GLY A 305 -2.68 14.38 -28.81
CA GLY A 305 -3.58 14.32 -29.98
C GLY A 305 -4.51 13.11 -29.97
N LEU A 306 -4.91 12.63 -28.78
CA LEU A 306 -5.73 11.44 -28.66
C LEU A 306 -7.21 11.77 -28.91
N ASP A 307 -7.87 10.92 -29.70
CA ASP A 307 -9.31 10.94 -29.84
C ASP A 307 -9.95 10.19 -28.66
N ALA A 308 -10.52 10.93 -27.73
CA ALA A 308 -11.21 10.41 -26.56
C ALA A 308 -12.53 11.14 -26.37
N PRO A 309 -13.66 10.43 -26.12
CA PRO A 309 -14.98 11.04 -26.00
C PRO A 309 -15.00 12.08 -24.87
N LEU A 310 -15.70 13.19 -25.06
CA LEU A 310 -15.94 14.13 -23.98
C LEU A 310 -16.84 13.49 -22.92
N GLU A 311 -16.54 13.74 -21.67
CA GLU A 311 -17.28 13.17 -20.54
C GLU A 311 -17.41 14.19 -19.41
N ASP A 312 -18.66 14.45 -18.99
CA ASP A 312 -18.94 15.22 -17.79
C ASP A 312 -19.15 14.29 -16.60
N LEU A 313 -18.33 14.44 -15.58
CA LEU A 313 -18.45 13.65 -14.37
C LEU A 313 -19.60 14.15 -13.47
N PRO A 314 -20.32 13.25 -12.79
CA PRO A 314 -21.36 13.65 -11.84
C PRO A 314 -20.76 14.46 -10.69
N VAL A 315 -21.42 15.57 -10.35
CA VAL A 315 -21.06 16.44 -9.22
C VAL A 315 -21.96 16.13 -8.04
N TRP A 316 -21.37 15.56 -6.99
CA TRP A 316 -22.05 15.24 -5.75
C TRP A 316 -21.79 16.34 -4.72
N LYS A 317 -22.79 16.65 -3.86
CA LYS A 317 -22.69 17.73 -2.85
C LYS A 317 -23.31 17.37 -1.50
N ASP A 318 -23.78 16.14 -1.33
CA ASP A 318 -24.54 15.70 -0.15
C ASP A 318 -23.78 15.90 1.15
N GLY A 319 -22.48 15.60 1.16
CA GLY A 319 -21.64 15.78 2.34
C GLY A 319 -21.51 17.22 2.83
N TYR A 320 -21.71 18.23 1.95
CA TYR A 320 -21.71 19.63 2.38
C TYR A 320 -22.96 20.02 3.20
N GLN A 321 -24.01 19.18 3.17
CA GLN A 321 -25.20 19.35 3.99
C GLN A 321 -25.11 18.58 5.30
N ALA A 322 -24.09 17.74 5.48
CA ALA A 322 -23.88 17.01 6.72
C ALA A 322 -23.63 17.97 7.89
N PRO A 323 -24.15 17.66 9.08
CA PRO A 323 -23.89 18.46 10.28
C PRO A 323 -22.39 18.43 10.63
N GLU A 324 -21.88 19.54 11.12
CA GLU A 324 -20.53 19.59 11.65
C GLU A 324 -20.52 19.10 13.09
N ILE A 325 -19.94 17.93 13.31
CA ILE A 325 -19.86 17.27 14.62
C ILE A 325 -18.44 17.51 15.16
N THR A 326 -18.33 18.20 16.29
CA THR A 326 -17.05 18.49 16.96
C THR A 326 -16.81 17.63 18.20
N SER A 327 -17.84 16.94 18.68
CA SER A 327 -17.75 15.99 19.80
C SER A 327 -18.72 14.85 19.57
N LEU A 328 -18.25 13.62 19.75
CA LEU A 328 -19.03 12.40 19.53
C LEU A 328 -18.92 11.50 20.75
N ASP A 329 -20.01 11.28 21.45
CA ASP A 329 -20.09 10.35 22.56
C ASP A 329 -20.10 8.91 22.03
N LEU A 330 -18.99 8.19 22.24
CA LEU A 330 -18.80 6.86 21.65
C LEU A 330 -19.83 5.86 22.16
N GLN A 331 -20.17 5.93 23.44
CA GLN A 331 -21.13 5.02 24.06
C GLN A 331 -22.58 5.36 23.67
N ALA A 332 -22.94 6.63 23.72
CA ALA A 332 -24.30 7.09 23.36
C ALA A 332 -24.62 6.79 21.89
N GLU A 333 -23.64 6.83 21.00
CA GLU A 333 -23.78 6.49 19.60
C GLU A 333 -23.74 4.97 19.32
N GLY A 334 -23.51 4.16 20.34
CA GLY A 334 -23.43 2.69 20.25
C GLY A 334 -22.21 2.20 19.48
N ILE A 335 -21.12 2.97 19.49
CA ILE A 335 -19.87 2.60 18.82
C ILE A 335 -19.18 1.51 19.63
N ASN A 336 -19.14 0.30 19.09
CA ASN A 336 -18.50 -0.86 19.71
C ASN A 336 -17.19 -1.28 18.99
N THR A 337 -16.88 -0.66 17.87
CA THR A 337 -15.66 -0.94 17.12
C THR A 337 -15.04 0.34 16.56
N VAL A 338 -13.73 0.47 16.69
CA VAL A 338 -12.91 1.49 16.02
C VAL A 338 -11.91 0.81 15.11
N ILE A 339 -11.92 1.19 13.84
CA ILE A 339 -10.98 0.70 12.82
C ILE A 339 -10.02 1.83 12.44
N TRP A 340 -8.74 1.66 12.76
CA TRP A 340 -7.72 2.63 12.45
C TRP A 340 -7.28 2.48 11.00
N ALA A 341 -7.66 3.41 10.14
CA ALA A 341 -7.27 3.52 8.73
C ALA A 341 -6.24 4.65 8.52
N CYS A 342 -5.34 4.84 9.51
CA CYS A 342 -4.39 5.94 9.57
C CYS A 342 -3.09 5.69 8.78
N GLY A 343 -3.06 4.67 7.93
CA GLY A 343 -1.89 4.30 7.13
C GLY A 343 -0.86 3.50 7.92
N TYR A 344 0.37 3.45 7.39
CA TYR A 344 1.43 2.60 7.90
C TYR A 344 2.73 3.38 8.07
N THR A 345 3.68 2.80 8.80
CA THR A 345 5.07 3.24 8.85
C THR A 345 6.00 2.07 8.57
N TYR A 346 7.19 2.39 8.09
CA TYR A 346 8.26 1.41 7.89
C TYR A 346 8.83 0.95 9.23
N ASP A 347 9.14 -0.34 9.35
CA ASP A 347 9.78 -0.93 10.54
C ASP A 347 11.27 -1.20 10.29
N PRO A 348 12.18 -0.35 10.80
CA PRO A 348 13.62 -0.55 10.66
C PRO A 348 14.22 -1.52 11.68
N SER A 349 13.45 -2.07 12.60
CA SER A 349 13.93 -2.72 13.84
C SER A 349 14.90 -3.89 13.64
N ILE A 350 14.79 -4.58 12.50
CA ILE A 350 15.68 -5.68 12.15
C ILE A 350 17.10 -5.20 11.77
N PHE A 351 17.26 -3.94 11.31
CA PHE A 351 18.56 -3.40 10.95
C PHE A 351 19.24 -2.78 12.16
N LYS A 352 20.50 -3.16 12.44
CA LYS A 352 21.26 -2.68 13.58
C LYS A 352 22.18 -1.51 13.24
N PHE A 353 21.79 -0.72 12.23
CA PHE A 353 22.44 0.51 11.77
C PHE A 353 21.39 1.48 11.21
N SER A 354 21.75 2.76 11.14
CA SER A 354 20.83 3.82 10.66
C SER A 354 20.91 3.94 9.15
N PHE A 355 19.79 3.80 8.47
CA PHE A 355 19.68 3.89 7.00
C PHE A 355 18.45 4.70 6.54
N LEU A 356 17.65 5.20 7.47
CA LEU A 356 16.51 6.04 7.16
C LEU A 356 16.92 7.50 7.07
N ASP A 357 16.34 8.20 6.10
CA ASP A 357 16.48 9.65 6.02
C ASP A 357 15.62 10.35 7.09
N LYS A 358 15.68 11.71 7.10
CA LYS A 358 14.93 12.57 8.02
C LYS A 358 13.39 12.37 7.97
N ASN A 359 12.87 11.71 6.95
CA ASN A 359 11.44 11.47 6.76
C ASN A 359 11.06 10.00 7.03
N GLY A 360 11.99 9.20 7.56
CA GLY A 360 11.74 7.80 7.87
C GLY A 360 11.65 6.87 6.65
N ILE A 361 12.25 7.26 5.52
CA ILE A 361 12.33 6.45 4.30
C ILE A 361 13.77 5.98 4.13
N PRO A 362 14.02 4.75 3.61
CA PRO A 362 15.36 4.30 3.31
C PRO A 362 16.13 5.29 2.43
N ASP A 363 17.32 5.69 2.86
CA ASP A 363 18.25 6.49 2.05
C ASP A 363 18.91 5.60 1.00
N ALA A 364 18.14 5.34 -0.04
CA ALA A 364 18.46 4.40 -1.09
C ALA A 364 17.91 4.87 -2.44
N PRO A 365 18.50 5.89 -3.06
CA PRO A 365 18.14 6.30 -4.41
C PRO A 365 18.18 5.08 -5.34
N LEU A 366 17.19 4.95 -6.22
CA LEU A 366 17.05 3.79 -7.12
C LEU A 366 16.89 2.43 -6.40
N GLY A 367 16.55 2.41 -5.10
CA GLY A 367 16.52 1.21 -4.29
C GLY A 367 17.89 0.68 -3.86
N ILE A 368 18.95 1.45 -4.08
CA ILE A 368 20.34 1.12 -3.76
C ILE A 368 20.80 2.02 -2.61
N SER A 369 21.23 1.45 -1.50
CA SER A 369 21.73 2.25 -0.38
C SER A 369 22.94 3.10 -0.79
N SER A 370 22.89 4.40 -0.46
CA SER A 370 24.01 5.31 -0.69
C SER A 370 25.18 5.10 0.29
N THR A 371 24.89 4.58 1.46
CA THR A 371 25.84 4.47 2.58
C THR A 371 26.37 3.04 2.77
N TYR A 372 25.52 2.02 2.50
CA TYR A 372 25.82 0.62 2.81
C TYR A 372 25.96 -0.22 1.53
N PRO A 373 27.18 -0.48 1.04
CA PRO A 373 27.39 -1.31 -0.15
C PRO A 373 26.76 -2.70 0.03
N GLY A 374 26.03 -3.17 -1.00
CA GLY A 374 25.34 -4.46 -0.94
C GLY A 374 24.00 -4.46 -0.21
N LEU A 375 23.52 -3.29 0.26
CA LEU A 375 22.18 -3.15 0.82
C LEU A 375 21.23 -2.53 -0.23
N PHE A 376 20.12 -3.23 -0.46
CA PHE A 376 19.12 -2.85 -1.44
C PHE A 376 17.70 -2.86 -0.84
N PHE A 377 16.80 -2.03 -1.41
CA PHE A 377 15.40 -1.92 -1.00
C PHE A 377 14.50 -2.10 -2.22
N ALA A 378 13.67 -3.14 -2.21
CA ALA A 378 12.79 -3.49 -3.30
C ALA A 378 11.31 -3.28 -2.95
N GLY A 379 10.52 -2.72 -3.88
CA GLY A 379 9.07 -2.56 -3.72
C GLY A 379 8.64 -1.47 -2.73
N ILE A 380 9.49 -0.47 -2.51
CA ILE A 380 9.18 0.69 -1.69
C ILE A 380 8.72 1.84 -2.60
N PRO A 381 7.54 2.47 -2.33
CA PRO A 381 7.08 3.61 -3.11
C PRO A 381 8.13 4.73 -3.15
N PHE A 382 8.23 5.43 -4.29
CA PHE A 382 9.19 6.51 -4.53
C PHE A 382 10.67 6.10 -4.59
N LEU A 383 10.96 4.82 -4.62
CA LEU A 383 12.33 4.33 -4.85
C LEU A 383 12.38 3.46 -6.12
N PRO A 384 12.66 3.99 -7.32
CA PRO A 384 13.00 5.37 -7.72
C PRO A 384 11.82 6.26 -8.15
N SER A 385 10.61 5.74 -8.34
CA SER A 385 9.46 6.48 -8.86
C SER A 385 8.20 6.24 -8.05
N LEU A 386 7.15 7.03 -8.30
CA LEU A 386 5.84 6.83 -7.69
C LEU A 386 5.34 5.38 -7.84
N GLY A 387 5.53 4.81 -9.03
CA GLY A 387 5.10 3.45 -9.37
C GLY A 387 5.88 2.32 -8.72
N SER A 388 6.97 2.60 -8.01
CA SER A 388 7.89 1.55 -7.49
C SER A 388 7.23 0.57 -6.53
N GLY A 389 6.16 0.97 -5.84
CA GLY A 389 5.35 0.09 -4.99
C GLY A 389 4.30 -0.73 -5.75
N PHE A 390 4.09 -0.49 -7.04
CA PHE A 390 3.08 -1.15 -7.86
C PHE A 390 3.68 -2.28 -8.70
N PHE A 391 2.85 -3.26 -9.07
CA PHE A 391 3.25 -4.35 -9.97
C PHE A 391 3.75 -3.87 -11.33
N LEU A 392 3.21 -2.75 -11.83
CA LEU A 392 3.62 -2.12 -13.08
C LEU A 392 5.13 -1.83 -13.16
N HIS A 393 5.77 -1.54 -12.02
CA HIS A 393 7.17 -1.14 -11.98
C HIS A 393 8.08 -2.14 -11.24
N VAL A 394 7.53 -3.25 -10.74
CA VAL A 394 8.34 -4.21 -9.99
C VAL A 394 9.49 -4.76 -10.82
N ALA A 395 9.27 -5.04 -12.11
CA ALA A 395 10.30 -5.49 -13.03
C ALA A 395 11.44 -4.47 -13.18
N LYS A 396 11.09 -3.20 -13.42
CA LYS A 396 12.06 -2.10 -13.59
C LYS A 396 12.92 -1.91 -12.35
N ASN A 397 12.30 -1.95 -11.17
CA ASN A 397 13.02 -1.78 -9.91
C ASN A 397 13.95 -2.96 -9.60
N THR A 398 13.46 -4.17 -9.81
CA THR A 398 14.27 -5.37 -9.56
C THR A 398 15.44 -5.49 -10.54
N SER A 399 15.28 -5.08 -11.81
CA SER A 399 16.38 -5.04 -12.78
C SER A 399 17.54 -4.16 -12.30
N LEU A 400 17.27 -2.95 -11.80
CA LEU A 400 18.30 -2.04 -11.29
C LEU A 400 19.11 -2.68 -10.12
N ILE A 401 18.41 -3.36 -9.21
CA ILE A 401 19.03 -4.06 -8.08
C ILE A 401 19.89 -5.21 -8.58
N VAL A 402 19.34 -6.04 -9.47
CA VAL A 402 20.04 -7.23 -10.00
C VAL A 402 21.26 -6.85 -10.82
N GLU A 403 21.18 -5.83 -11.67
CA GLU A 403 22.35 -5.29 -12.39
C GLU A 403 23.47 -4.88 -11.44
N ARG A 404 23.12 -4.28 -10.29
CA ARG A 404 24.12 -3.89 -9.29
C ARG A 404 24.72 -5.09 -8.58
N VAL A 405 23.91 -6.10 -8.22
CA VAL A 405 24.38 -7.36 -7.64
C VAL A 405 25.36 -8.08 -8.59
N ILE A 406 25.04 -8.11 -9.89
CA ILE A 406 25.91 -8.74 -10.92
C ILE A 406 27.21 -7.94 -11.08
N GLY A 407 27.11 -6.61 -11.20
CA GLY A 407 28.28 -5.73 -11.41
C GLY A 407 29.27 -5.74 -10.25
N SER A 408 28.80 -5.94 -9.01
CA SER A 408 29.68 -6.06 -7.84
C SER A 408 30.48 -7.38 -7.81
N GLY A 409 30.11 -8.38 -8.61
CA GLY A 409 30.85 -9.64 -8.75
C GLY A 409 32.10 -9.57 -9.67
N HIS A 410 32.26 -8.49 -10.42
CA HIS A 410 33.40 -8.33 -11.38
C HIS A 410 34.56 -7.48 -10.85
N LEU A 411 34.52 -7.03 -9.61
CA LEU A 411 35.54 -6.17 -9.00
C LEU A 411 36.58 -6.94 -8.16
N GLU A 412 36.51 -8.28 -8.15
CA GLU A 412 37.45 -9.13 -7.43
C GLU A 412 38.18 -10.07 -8.44
N HIS A 413 39.08 -9.47 -9.27
CA HIS A 413 40.17 -10.21 -9.93
C HIS A 413 41.42 -9.33 -10.03
#